data_40296bbeaa111912336de17127673c5c
#
_entry.id   40296bbeaa111912336de17127673c5c
#
_cell.length_a   1.000
_cell.length_b   1.000
_cell.length_c   1.000
_cell.angle_alpha   90.00
_cell.angle_beta   90.00
_cell.angle_gamma   90.00
#
_symmetry.space_group_name_H-M   'P 1'
#
loop_
_entity.id
_entity.type
_entity.pdbx_description
1 polymer ?
#
loop_
_entity_poly.entity_id
_entity_poly.type
_entity_poly.pdbx_seq_one_letter_code
_entity_poly.pdbx_strand_id
1 'polypeptide(L)'
;MTNEPAPDFILHPDDKKIEPRCAVYGICGGCRMQDVPHSRQIAIKQNRLMECCDHAGVQPERLLDPLTGPAWAYRRRARLGVKNVARKGRVLVGFRERQKPYIVDMHRCEILDPRIGERIDELSQIIGELSIAHRVPQIEVALGDDNGALVFRVLDTPSAADHERLRCFGQTAGLQIHLQPGGLDTIHSLTAPEPSLSFNLPEWDLRFEFGSVDFVQIXAHINHAMVSQAMDLLKPTQXEHLVDLFCGLGNFSLPMARLGARVTGVEGDXALVERACHNAXLNQPGDATFVQADLYDESAEGLACLDHTDGVLLDPPRTGAANVLSWIAASGARRVVYVSCQPESLAQDAQILTRQYGYRLSAAGIMDMFPHTLHVESMALFERV
;
A
#
# COMPACT_ATOMS: atom_id res chain seq x y z
N MET A 1 -0.82 -6.93 -13.62
CA MET A 1 -1.49 -5.64 -13.40
C MET A 1 -2.23 -5.29 -14.66
N THR A 2 -3.54 -5.42 -14.62
CA THR A 2 -4.40 -5.04 -15.72
C THR A 2 -4.27 -3.53 -15.93
N ASN A 3 -4.00 -3.13 -17.15
CA ASN A 3 -4.07 -1.74 -17.60
C ASN A 3 -5.55 -1.34 -17.62
N GLU A 4 -6.13 -1.13 -16.47
CA GLU A 4 -7.44 -0.51 -16.47
C GLU A 4 -7.26 0.95 -16.91
N PRO A 5 -8.07 1.41 -17.84
CA PRO A 5 -8.04 2.83 -18.15
C PRO A 5 -8.37 3.58 -16.85
N ALA A 6 -7.56 4.57 -16.56
CA ALA A 6 -7.88 5.45 -15.44
C ALA A 6 -9.30 5.97 -15.66
N PRO A 7 -10.11 6.01 -14.62
CA PRO A 7 -11.41 6.67 -14.76
C PRO A 7 -11.20 8.04 -15.37
N ASP A 8 -12.14 8.47 -16.18
CA ASP A 8 -12.05 9.76 -16.87
C ASP A 8 -12.04 10.90 -15.86
N PHE A 9 -10.90 11.10 -15.22
CA PHE A 9 -10.64 12.32 -14.48
C PHE A 9 -10.46 13.41 -15.51
N ILE A 10 -11.53 14.08 -15.83
CA ILE A 10 -11.43 15.23 -16.69
C ILE A 10 -10.92 16.38 -15.82
N LEU A 11 -9.63 16.69 -15.97
CA LEU A 11 -9.11 17.94 -15.43
C LEU A 11 -9.88 19.07 -16.10
N HIS A 12 -10.41 19.96 -15.30
CA HIS A 12 -11.16 21.07 -15.84
C HIS A 12 -10.23 21.89 -16.75
N PRO A 13 -10.68 22.29 -17.95
CA PRO A 13 -9.79 23.04 -18.87
C PRO A 13 -9.21 24.30 -18.24
N ASP A 14 -9.89 24.88 -17.26
CA ASP A 14 -9.48 26.10 -16.58
C ASP A 14 -8.50 25.86 -15.42
N ASP A 15 -8.16 24.61 -15.12
CA ASP A 15 -7.21 24.33 -14.04
C ASP A 15 -5.83 24.89 -14.40
N LYS A 16 -5.27 25.68 -13.49
CA LYS A 16 -3.96 26.27 -13.69
C LYS A 16 -2.89 25.20 -13.76
N LYS A 17 -2.14 25.17 -14.84
CA LYS A 17 -1.05 24.22 -15.00
C LYS A 17 0.23 24.78 -14.39
N ILE A 18 1.03 23.88 -13.84
CA ILE A 18 2.37 24.22 -13.35
C ILE A 18 3.40 23.37 -14.07
N GLU A 19 4.66 23.76 -13.98
CA GLU A 19 5.75 23.02 -14.59
C GLU A 19 6.00 21.72 -13.81
N PRO A 20 5.95 20.56 -14.48
CA PRO A 20 6.26 19.29 -13.78
C PRO A 20 7.72 19.26 -13.34
N ARG A 21 7.95 18.71 -12.15
CA ARG A 21 9.30 18.56 -11.62
C ARG A 21 10.10 17.47 -12.35
N CYS A 22 9.43 16.41 -12.78
CA CYS A 22 10.08 15.22 -13.33
C CYS A 22 10.35 15.39 -14.82
N ALA A 23 11.60 15.16 -15.24
CA ALA A 23 12.03 15.34 -16.64
C ALA A 23 11.30 14.40 -17.62
N VAL A 24 10.78 13.27 -17.15
CA VAL A 24 10.07 12.32 -18.01
C VAL A 24 8.56 12.32 -17.79
N TYR A 25 8.06 13.36 -17.13
CA TYR A 25 6.60 13.51 -16.98
C TYR A 25 5.97 13.60 -18.37
N GLY A 26 4.83 12.96 -18.54
CA GLY A 26 4.18 12.88 -19.84
C GLY A 26 4.52 11.60 -20.59
N ILE A 27 5.72 11.05 -20.36
CA ILE A 27 6.16 9.78 -20.96
C ILE A 27 5.95 8.64 -19.95
N CYS A 28 6.42 8.84 -18.72
CA CYS A 28 6.33 7.85 -17.66
C CYS A 28 4.88 7.65 -17.21
N GLY A 29 4.49 6.39 -17.02
CA GLY A 29 3.16 6.04 -16.53
C GLY A 29 2.99 6.16 -15.03
N GLY A 30 4.04 6.48 -14.29
CA GLY A 30 4.00 6.51 -12.82
C GLY A 30 3.28 7.71 -12.23
N CYS A 31 3.21 8.82 -12.97
CA CYS A 31 2.55 10.06 -12.52
C CYS A 31 1.67 10.63 -13.61
N ARG A 32 0.52 11.18 -13.19
CA ARG A 32 -0.47 11.70 -14.12
C ARG A 32 -0.85 13.16 -13.82
N MET A 33 -0.40 13.73 -12.70
CA MET A 33 -0.86 15.05 -12.25
C MET A 33 0.25 15.97 -11.75
N GLN A 34 1.50 15.76 -12.20
CA GLN A 34 2.58 16.66 -11.76
C GLN A 34 2.42 18.09 -12.29
N ASP A 35 1.63 18.26 -13.35
CA ASP A 35 1.34 19.60 -13.90
C ASP A 35 0.13 20.26 -13.26
N VAL A 36 -0.41 19.67 -12.18
CA VAL A 36 -1.55 20.19 -11.42
C VAL A 36 -1.06 20.56 -10.02
N PRO A 37 -1.34 21.76 -9.50
CA PRO A 37 -0.95 22.11 -8.13
C PRO A 37 -1.45 21.07 -7.13
N HIS A 38 -0.64 20.76 -6.11
CA HIS A 38 -0.96 19.69 -5.17
C HIS A 38 -2.31 19.93 -4.47
N SER A 39 -2.59 21.17 -4.06
CA SER A 39 -3.88 21.50 -3.44
C SER A 39 -5.06 21.18 -4.37
N ARG A 40 -4.88 21.39 -5.68
CA ARG A 40 -5.92 21.07 -6.65
C ARG A 40 -6.06 19.55 -6.83
N GLN A 41 -4.94 18.81 -6.80
CA GLN A 41 -5.00 17.35 -6.82
C GLN A 41 -5.85 16.82 -5.67
N ILE A 42 -5.68 17.37 -4.47
CA ILE A 42 -6.44 16.99 -3.28
C ILE A 42 -7.93 17.24 -3.50
N ALA A 43 -8.28 18.44 -4.03
CA ALA A 43 -9.69 18.78 -4.30
C ALA A 43 -10.30 17.83 -5.34
N ILE A 44 -9.54 17.50 -6.38
CA ILE A 44 -10.01 16.57 -7.43
C ILE A 44 -10.33 15.19 -6.81
N LYS A 45 -9.45 14.70 -5.94
CA LYS A 45 -9.64 13.38 -5.31
C LYS A 45 -10.82 13.39 -4.34
N GLN A 46 -10.98 14.48 -3.57
CA GLN A 46 -12.13 14.63 -2.67
C GLN A 46 -13.43 14.66 -3.48
N ASN A 47 -13.46 15.41 -4.57
CA ASN A 47 -14.64 15.49 -5.44
C ASN A 47 -14.95 14.10 -6.02
N ARG A 48 -13.93 13.34 -6.41
CA ARG A 48 -14.14 12.00 -6.97
C ARG A 48 -14.83 11.08 -5.97
N LEU A 49 -14.40 11.11 -4.70
CA LEU A 49 -15.06 10.34 -3.66
C LEU A 49 -16.54 10.74 -3.55
N MET A 50 -16.80 12.04 -3.52
CA MET A 50 -18.16 12.54 -3.37
C MET A 50 -19.05 12.19 -4.56
N GLU A 51 -18.50 12.23 -5.76
CA GLU A 51 -19.23 11.80 -6.98
C GLU A 51 -19.63 10.33 -6.89
N CYS A 52 -18.71 9.48 -6.42
CA CYS A 52 -19.02 8.05 -6.26
C CYS A 52 -20.14 7.85 -5.24
N CYS A 53 -20.08 8.59 -4.13
CA CYS A 53 -21.13 8.53 -3.11
C CYS A 53 -22.48 8.98 -3.68
N ASP A 54 -22.49 10.07 -4.43
CA ASP A 54 -23.71 10.60 -5.07
C ASP A 54 -24.33 9.56 -6.01
N HIS A 55 -23.49 8.94 -6.85
CA HIS A 55 -23.97 7.91 -7.79
C HIS A 55 -24.58 6.71 -7.06
N ALA A 56 -24.02 6.36 -5.91
CA ALA A 56 -24.56 5.26 -5.10
C ALA A 56 -25.76 5.68 -4.23
N GLY A 57 -26.08 6.96 -4.22
CA GLY A 57 -27.19 7.48 -3.41
C GLY A 57 -26.91 7.45 -1.92
N VAL A 58 -25.64 7.63 -1.54
CA VAL A 58 -25.24 7.74 -0.12
C VAL A 58 -24.50 9.05 0.09
N GLN A 59 -24.58 9.58 1.30
CA GLN A 59 -23.92 10.84 1.64
C GLN A 59 -23.34 10.71 3.04
N PRO A 60 -22.07 11.06 3.23
CA PRO A 60 -21.54 11.11 4.58
C PRO A 60 -22.16 12.29 5.34
N GLU A 61 -22.48 12.07 6.62
CA GLU A 61 -22.99 13.15 7.46
C GLU A 61 -21.91 14.20 7.73
N ARG A 62 -20.64 13.78 7.72
CA ARG A 62 -19.50 14.67 7.93
C ARG A 62 -18.39 14.32 6.94
N LEU A 63 -17.88 15.33 6.25
CA LEU A 63 -16.75 15.15 5.36
C LEU A 63 -15.47 15.36 6.19
N LEU A 64 -14.59 14.36 6.17
CA LEU A 64 -13.31 14.43 6.88
C LEU A 64 -12.34 15.33 6.10
N ASP A 65 -11.49 16.03 6.82
CA ASP A 65 -10.41 16.77 6.19
C ASP A 65 -9.45 15.79 5.48
N PRO A 66 -9.01 16.11 4.26
CA PRO A 66 -8.07 15.23 3.56
C PRO A 66 -6.78 15.01 4.36
N LEU A 67 -6.33 13.76 4.43
CA LEU A 67 -5.02 13.46 4.99
C LEU A 67 -3.97 13.69 3.92
N THR A 68 -3.04 14.60 4.17
CA THR A 68 -2.02 14.99 3.21
C THR A 68 -0.63 14.87 3.83
N GLY A 69 0.37 14.75 2.99
CA GLY A 69 1.75 14.63 3.43
C GLY A 69 2.71 15.08 2.35
N PRO A 70 3.98 14.69 2.45
CA PRO A 70 4.96 15.07 1.42
C PRO A 70 4.51 14.60 0.05
N ALA A 71 4.58 15.50 -0.94
CA ALA A 71 4.17 15.19 -2.31
C ALA A 71 5.31 14.57 -3.13
N TRP A 72 6.54 14.62 -2.62
CA TRP A 72 7.73 14.14 -3.32
C TRP A 72 8.53 13.22 -2.42
N ALA A 73 9.34 12.34 -3.02
CA ALA A 73 10.27 11.48 -2.27
C ALA A 73 9.55 10.60 -1.24
N TYR A 74 8.29 10.25 -1.50
CA TYR A 74 7.46 9.57 -0.50
C TYR A 74 7.39 8.05 -0.68
N ARG A 75 7.67 7.57 -1.90
CA ARG A 75 7.29 6.20 -2.27
C ARG A 75 8.37 5.20 -1.86
N ARG A 76 8.02 4.29 -0.96
CA ARG A 76 8.93 3.30 -0.37
C ARG A 76 8.80 1.92 -0.99
N ARG A 77 7.79 1.67 -1.81
CA ARG A 77 7.57 0.38 -2.47
C ARG A 77 7.40 0.62 -3.95
N ALA A 78 8.09 -0.17 -4.76
CA ALA A 78 7.96 -0.04 -6.21
C ALA A 78 8.44 -1.31 -6.88
N ARG A 79 7.90 -1.55 -8.05
CA ARG A 79 8.41 -2.59 -8.95
C ARG A 79 8.94 -1.86 -10.17
N LEU A 80 10.25 -1.87 -10.33
CA LEU A 80 10.93 -1.21 -11.45
C LEU A 80 11.20 -2.24 -12.52
N GLY A 81 10.85 -1.91 -13.76
CA GLY A 81 11.22 -2.71 -14.90
C GLY A 81 12.68 -2.47 -15.28
N VAL A 82 13.31 -3.47 -15.87
CA VAL A 82 14.71 -3.39 -16.30
C VAL A 82 14.79 -3.92 -17.73
N LYS A 83 15.47 -3.20 -18.61
CA LYS A 83 15.65 -3.64 -19.99
C LYS A 83 17.00 -3.18 -20.52
N ASN A 84 17.83 -4.12 -20.93
CA ASN A 84 19.08 -3.80 -21.60
C ASN A 84 18.76 -3.44 -23.07
N VAL A 85 19.00 -2.19 -23.45
CA VAL A 85 18.65 -1.68 -24.77
C VAL A 85 19.94 -1.33 -25.51
N ALA A 86 20.38 -2.23 -26.40
CA ALA A 86 21.65 -2.08 -27.11
C ALA A 86 21.70 -0.75 -27.88
N ARG A 87 20.59 -0.36 -28.52
CA ARG A 87 20.53 0.90 -29.30
C ARG A 87 20.84 2.14 -28.45
N LYS A 88 20.51 2.09 -27.16
CA LYS A 88 20.74 3.22 -26.25
C LYS A 88 22.06 3.12 -25.53
N GLY A 89 22.74 1.99 -25.66
CA GLY A 89 24.02 1.76 -25.00
C GLY A 89 23.92 1.70 -23.49
N ARG A 90 22.73 1.41 -22.96
CA ARG A 90 22.53 1.36 -21.50
C ARG A 90 21.38 0.45 -21.12
N VAL A 91 21.38 0.06 -19.85
CA VAL A 91 20.25 -0.66 -19.23
C VAL A 91 19.25 0.40 -18.75
N LEU A 92 17.99 0.26 -19.15
CA LEU A 92 16.93 1.12 -18.66
C LEU A 92 16.38 0.53 -17.37
N VAL A 93 16.23 1.37 -16.34
CA VAL A 93 15.64 0.99 -15.05
C VAL A 93 14.56 2.03 -14.72
N GLY A 94 13.33 1.59 -14.48
CA GLY A 94 12.28 2.54 -14.14
C GLY A 94 10.89 1.98 -14.33
N PHE A 95 9.93 2.88 -14.40
CA PHE A 95 8.54 2.53 -14.65
C PHE A 95 8.28 2.38 -16.14
N ARG A 96 7.10 1.88 -16.48
CA ARG A 96 6.71 1.74 -17.89
C ARG A 96 6.22 3.08 -18.43
N GLU A 97 6.36 3.27 -19.74
CA GLU A 97 5.77 4.40 -20.44
C GLU A 97 4.24 4.32 -20.37
N ARG A 98 3.59 5.47 -20.49
CA ARG A 98 2.12 5.53 -20.51
C ARG A 98 1.59 4.68 -21.67
N GLN A 99 0.71 3.74 -21.36
CA GLN A 99 0.01 2.92 -22.36
C GLN A 99 0.94 2.14 -23.30
N LYS A 100 2.20 1.91 -22.87
CA LYS A 100 3.18 1.16 -23.65
C LYS A 100 3.91 0.18 -22.76
N PRO A 101 4.43 -0.93 -23.33
CA PRO A 101 5.17 -1.91 -22.53
C PRO A 101 6.63 -1.53 -22.28
N TYR A 102 7.11 -0.43 -22.84
CA TYR A 102 8.52 -0.05 -22.77
C TYR A 102 8.86 0.55 -21.41
N ILE A 103 10.11 0.34 -20.99
CA ILE A 103 10.64 0.99 -19.78
C ILE A 103 11.08 2.40 -20.14
N VAL A 104 10.72 3.37 -19.31
CA VAL A 104 11.09 4.77 -19.52
C VAL A 104 12.61 4.93 -19.42
N ASP A 105 13.18 5.71 -20.33
CA ASP A 105 14.59 6.09 -20.26
C ASP A 105 14.71 7.27 -19.28
N MET A 106 14.94 6.93 -18.02
CA MET A 106 14.95 7.93 -16.93
C MET A 106 16.25 7.83 -16.13
N HIS A 107 16.62 8.94 -15.51
CA HIS A 107 17.86 9.06 -14.75
C HIS A 107 17.63 9.25 -13.25
N ARG A 108 16.43 9.68 -12.88
CA ARG A 108 16.02 9.80 -11.48
C ARG A 108 14.50 9.78 -11.41
N CYS A 109 13.97 9.50 -10.24
CA CYS A 109 12.52 9.52 -9.99
C CYS A 109 12.24 10.42 -8.79
N GLU A 110 11.40 11.43 -9.00
CA GLU A 110 11.13 12.45 -7.97
C GLU A 110 10.16 11.97 -6.89
N ILE A 111 9.38 10.91 -7.15
CA ILE A 111 8.43 10.43 -6.13
C ILE A 111 8.97 9.25 -5.32
N LEU A 112 9.94 8.48 -5.86
CA LEU A 112 10.58 7.42 -5.08
C LEU A 112 11.39 8.03 -3.94
N ASP A 113 11.44 7.31 -2.82
CA ASP A 113 12.36 7.63 -1.74
C ASP A 113 13.77 7.85 -2.33
N PRO A 114 14.50 8.90 -1.89
CA PRO A 114 15.80 9.23 -2.50
C PRO A 114 16.82 8.10 -2.47
N ARG A 115 16.71 7.18 -1.49
CA ARG A 115 17.61 6.00 -1.46
C ARG A 115 17.58 5.21 -2.76
N ILE A 116 16.48 5.32 -3.52
CA ILE A 116 16.33 4.67 -4.82
C ILE A 116 16.16 5.70 -5.93
N GLY A 117 15.33 6.70 -5.71
CA GLY A 117 15.00 7.68 -6.76
C GLY A 117 16.21 8.42 -7.32
N GLU A 118 17.25 8.58 -6.51
CA GLU A 118 18.49 9.25 -6.91
C GLU A 118 19.55 8.27 -7.39
N ARG A 119 19.25 6.95 -7.44
CA ARG A 119 20.21 5.91 -7.81
C ARG A 119 19.85 5.20 -9.11
N ILE A 120 18.94 5.73 -9.91
CA ILE A 120 18.49 5.07 -11.14
C ILE A 120 19.68 4.84 -12.10
N ASP A 121 20.55 5.85 -12.30
CA ASP A 121 21.72 5.71 -13.14
C ASP A 121 22.72 4.71 -12.58
N GLU A 122 22.91 4.71 -11.26
CA GLU A 122 23.80 3.76 -10.61
C GLU A 122 23.29 2.33 -10.80
N LEU A 123 21.98 2.11 -10.65
CA LEU A 123 21.37 0.80 -10.90
C LEU A 123 21.55 0.38 -12.36
N SER A 124 21.34 1.31 -13.29
CA SER A 124 21.55 1.07 -14.71
C SER A 124 23.00 0.58 -14.96
N GLN A 125 23.96 1.29 -14.39
CA GLN A 125 25.37 0.96 -14.57
C GLN A 125 25.70 -0.42 -13.98
N ILE A 126 25.30 -0.67 -12.72
CA ILE A 126 25.60 -1.93 -12.04
C ILE A 126 25.02 -3.11 -12.80
N ILE A 127 23.76 -3.02 -13.23
CA ILE A 127 23.15 -4.12 -13.99
C ILE A 127 23.87 -4.32 -15.32
N GLY A 128 24.25 -3.23 -15.97
CA GLY A 128 24.96 -3.29 -17.25
C GLY A 128 26.31 -4.01 -17.16
N GLU A 129 26.93 -4.02 -15.97
CA GLU A 129 28.21 -4.69 -15.73
C GLU A 129 28.06 -6.18 -15.39
N LEU A 130 26.84 -6.67 -15.15
CA LEU A 130 26.61 -8.06 -14.82
C LEU A 130 26.74 -8.94 -16.08
N SER A 131 27.26 -10.15 -15.90
CA SER A 131 27.33 -11.13 -17.00
C SER A 131 25.94 -11.49 -17.53
N ILE A 132 24.89 -11.27 -16.71
CA ILE A 132 23.50 -11.56 -17.04
C ILE A 132 22.69 -10.28 -17.27
N ALA A 133 23.32 -9.20 -17.73
CA ALA A 133 22.66 -7.88 -17.87
C ALA A 133 21.35 -7.90 -18.67
N HIS A 134 21.25 -8.81 -19.64
CA HIS A 134 20.05 -8.95 -20.49
C HIS A 134 19.01 -9.90 -19.89
N ARG A 135 19.26 -10.45 -18.70
CA ARG A 135 18.42 -11.46 -18.05
C ARG A 135 17.98 -11.04 -16.66
N VAL A 136 17.89 -9.73 -16.42
CA VAL A 136 17.40 -9.15 -15.16
C VAL A 136 16.21 -8.26 -15.51
N PRO A 137 14.98 -8.78 -15.52
CA PRO A 137 13.84 -7.99 -16.00
C PRO A 137 13.23 -7.05 -15.00
N GLN A 138 13.56 -7.15 -13.70
CA GLN A 138 12.80 -6.45 -12.68
C GLN A 138 13.60 -6.29 -11.39
N ILE A 139 13.38 -5.17 -10.71
CA ILE A 139 13.84 -4.92 -9.35
C ILE A 139 12.63 -4.58 -8.50
N GLU A 140 12.42 -5.31 -7.40
CA GLU A 140 11.41 -4.97 -6.40
C GLU A 140 12.09 -4.11 -5.32
N VAL A 141 11.50 -2.96 -5.01
CA VAL A 141 12.01 -2.03 -4.01
C VAL A 141 11.19 -2.16 -2.74
N ALA A 142 11.85 -2.37 -1.61
CA ALA A 142 11.18 -2.49 -0.31
C ALA A 142 11.98 -1.72 0.74
N LEU A 143 11.51 -0.56 1.14
CA LEU A 143 12.22 0.30 2.07
C LEU A 143 11.45 0.42 3.38
N GLY A 144 12.18 0.19 4.48
CA GLY A 144 11.69 0.49 5.83
C GLY A 144 12.12 1.89 6.26
N ASP A 145 11.95 2.18 7.55
CA ASP A 145 12.33 3.49 8.06
C ASP A 145 13.85 3.70 7.99
N ASP A 146 14.62 2.71 8.45
CA ASP A 146 16.06 2.84 8.57
C ASP A 146 16.84 1.90 7.66
N ASN A 147 16.17 0.98 6.99
CA ASN A 147 16.84 0.01 6.13
C ASN A 147 15.98 -0.26 4.89
N GLY A 148 16.53 -0.98 3.95
CA GLY A 148 15.80 -1.30 2.74
C GLY A 148 16.44 -2.45 2.00
N ALA A 149 15.68 -3.02 1.08
CA ALA A 149 16.13 -4.13 0.24
C ALA A 149 15.72 -3.92 -1.21
N LEU A 150 16.56 -4.41 -2.11
CA LEU A 150 16.25 -4.53 -3.53
C LEU A 150 16.24 -6.02 -3.87
N VAL A 151 15.16 -6.48 -4.51
CA VAL A 151 15.06 -7.86 -4.97
C VAL A 151 15.24 -7.86 -6.48
N PHE A 152 16.35 -8.43 -6.95
CA PHE A 152 16.65 -8.54 -8.38
C PHE A 152 16.07 -9.85 -8.90
N ARG A 153 15.12 -9.76 -9.83
CA ARG A 153 14.64 -10.95 -10.54
C ARG A 153 15.72 -11.34 -11.55
N VAL A 154 16.25 -12.55 -11.44
CA VAL A 154 17.30 -13.02 -12.32
C VAL A 154 16.84 -14.27 -13.04
N LEU A 155 16.97 -14.28 -14.37
CA LEU A 155 16.52 -15.40 -15.21
C LEU A 155 17.65 -16.39 -15.52
N ASP A 156 18.89 -15.98 -15.26
CA ASP A 156 20.08 -16.84 -15.37
C ASP A 156 20.85 -16.74 -14.07
N THR A 157 21.74 -17.71 -13.83
CA THR A 157 22.54 -17.73 -12.59
C THR A 157 23.64 -16.68 -12.68
N PRO A 158 23.68 -15.74 -11.70
CA PRO A 158 24.78 -14.77 -11.66
C PRO A 158 26.12 -15.45 -11.39
N SER A 159 27.19 -14.91 -11.96
CA SER A 159 28.54 -15.39 -11.69
C SER A 159 29.02 -14.93 -10.30
N ALA A 160 30.17 -15.47 -9.86
CA ALA A 160 30.77 -15.01 -8.61
C ALA A 160 31.13 -13.52 -8.68
N ALA A 161 31.60 -13.05 -9.85
CA ALA A 161 31.89 -11.63 -10.05
C ALA A 161 30.62 -10.78 -9.97
N ASP A 162 29.50 -11.28 -10.50
CA ASP A 162 28.21 -10.59 -10.40
C ASP A 162 27.77 -10.45 -8.94
N HIS A 163 27.91 -11.54 -8.17
CA HIS A 163 27.58 -11.51 -6.74
C HIS A 163 28.41 -10.44 -6.01
N GLU A 164 29.70 -10.36 -6.32
CA GLU A 164 30.58 -9.40 -5.68
C GLU A 164 30.20 -7.96 -6.05
N ARG A 165 29.89 -7.70 -7.33
CA ARG A 165 29.44 -6.38 -7.77
C ARG A 165 28.18 -5.94 -7.03
N LEU A 166 27.19 -6.84 -6.95
CA LEU A 166 25.93 -6.53 -6.27
C LEU A 166 26.15 -6.35 -4.77
N ARG A 167 27.01 -7.17 -4.16
CA ARG A 167 27.33 -7.05 -2.73
C ARG A 167 27.97 -5.69 -2.43
N CYS A 168 28.96 -5.30 -3.24
CA CYS A 168 29.63 -4.00 -3.08
C CYS A 168 28.66 -2.85 -3.26
N PHE A 169 27.78 -2.93 -4.24
CA PHE A 169 26.74 -1.92 -4.44
C PHE A 169 25.86 -1.81 -3.20
N GLY A 170 25.39 -2.94 -2.67
CA GLY A 170 24.53 -2.95 -1.47
C GLY A 170 25.22 -2.30 -0.28
N GLN A 171 26.49 -2.63 -0.06
CA GLN A 171 27.26 -2.04 1.04
C GLN A 171 27.38 -0.51 0.89
N THR A 172 27.72 -0.05 -0.32
CA THR A 172 27.90 1.36 -0.59
C THR A 172 26.58 2.12 -0.46
N ALA A 173 25.49 1.55 -0.95
CA ALA A 173 24.17 2.17 -0.94
C ALA A 173 23.46 2.03 0.41
N GLY A 174 23.93 1.15 1.28
CA GLY A 174 23.24 0.84 2.53
C GLY A 174 21.94 0.08 2.32
N LEU A 175 21.91 -0.81 1.30
CA LEU A 175 20.71 -1.57 0.94
C LEU A 175 21.04 -3.06 0.94
N GLN A 176 20.10 -3.85 1.43
CA GLN A 176 20.16 -5.30 1.31
C GLN A 176 19.90 -5.69 -0.15
N ILE A 177 20.67 -6.66 -0.64
CA ILE A 177 20.50 -7.17 -2.00
C ILE A 177 19.96 -8.58 -1.91
N HIS A 178 18.80 -8.81 -2.50
CA HIS A 178 18.18 -10.11 -2.59
C HIS A 178 18.09 -10.52 -4.05
N LEU A 179 18.15 -11.82 -4.30
CA LEU A 179 17.97 -12.39 -5.64
C LEU A 179 16.72 -13.24 -5.67
N GLN A 180 16.02 -13.20 -6.78
CA GLN A 180 14.84 -14.03 -7.02
C GLN A 180 15.03 -14.80 -8.33
N PRO A 181 15.57 -16.03 -8.25
CA PRO A 181 15.77 -16.83 -9.48
C PRO A 181 14.52 -17.53 -10.00
N GLY A 182 13.48 -17.65 -9.18
CA GLY A 182 12.24 -18.33 -9.55
C GLY A 182 11.04 -17.67 -8.90
N GLY A 183 10.22 -18.46 -8.22
CA GLY A 183 9.06 -17.95 -7.49
C GLY A 183 9.45 -17.16 -6.25
N LEU A 184 8.45 -16.68 -5.53
CA LEU A 184 8.69 -15.88 -4.31
C LEU A 184 9.44 -16.68 -3.24
N ASP A 185 9.22 -17.98 -3.21
CA ASP A 185 9.90 -18.89 -2.27
C ASP A 185 11.40 -19.03 -2.53
N THR A 186 11.88 -18.57 -3.69
CA THR A 186 13.30 -18.64 -4.03
C THR A 186 14.09 -17.40 -3.63
N ILE A 187 13.42 -16.37 -3.13
CA ILE A 187 14.09 -15.11 -2.76
C ILE A 187 15.07 -15.37 -1.61
N HIS A 188 16.30 -14.90 -1.79
CA HIS A 188 17.35 -15.07 -0.78
C HIS A 188 18.29 -13.87 -0.78
N SER A 189 18.85 -13.57 0.39
CA SER A 189 19.82 -12.49 0.53
C SER A 189 21.18 -12.91 -0.01
N LEU A 190 21.90 -12.00 -0.63
CA LEU A 190 23.30 -12.21 -1.01
C LEU A 190 24.22 -12.20 0.20
N THR A 191 23.85 -11.51 1.25
CA THR A 191 24.66 -11.42 2.47
C THR A 191 23.75 -11.76 3.65
N ALA A 192 24.09 -12.81 4.36
CA ALA A 192 23.34 -13.24 5.53
C ALA A 192 24.22 -13.17 6.76
N PRO A 193 23.67 -13.00 7.95
CA PRO A 193 22.30 -12.57 8.26
C PRO A 193 22.12 -11.07 8.15
N GLU A 194 20.92 -10.64 7.80
CA GLU A 194 20.63 -9.21 7.69
C GLU A 194 19.44 -8.87 8.61
N PRO A 195 19.40 -7.66 9.16
CA PRO A 195 18.27 -7.27 10.01
C PRO A 195 16.98 -7.19 9.21
N SER A 196 15.88 -7.50 9.86
CA SER A 196 14.56 -7.41 9.23
C SER A 196 14.26 -5.98 8.77
N LEU A 197 13.58 -5.86 7.64
CA LEU A 197 13.04 -4.56 7.23
C LEU A 197 11.97 -4.16 8.23
N SER A 198 11.90 -2.87 8.55
CA SER A 198 10.94 -2.45 9.57
C SER A 198 10.47 -1.02 9.36
N PHE A 199 9.27 -0.75 9.89
CA PHE A 199 8.77 0.60 10.06
C PHE A 199 8.13 0.72 11.44
N ASN A 200 7.95 1.93 11.90
CA ASN A 200 7.45 2.21 13.25
C ASN A 200 6.15 3.00 13.20
N LEU A 201 5.32 2.80 14.21
CA LEU A 201 4.20 3.68 14.53
C LEU A 201 4.46 4.24 15.93
N PRO A 202 5.21 5.34 16.02
CA PRO A 202 5.69 5.83 17.33
C PRO A 202 4.56 6.23 18.28
N GLU A 203 3.42 6.65 17.77
CA GLU A 203 2.27 7.06 18.59
C GLU A 203 1.84 5.94 19.54
N TRP A 204 2.04 4.68 19.13
CA TRP A 204 1.65 3.50 19.93
C TRP A 204 2.86 2.69 20.40
N ASP A 205 4.08 3.21 20.18
CA ASP A 205 5.32 2.48 20.49
C ASP A 205 5.31 1.08 19.86
N LEU A 206 5.07 1.04 18.54
CA LEU A 206 5.00 -0.21 17.79
C LEU A 206 6.04 -0.21 16.67
N ARG A 207 6.71 -1.35 16.52
CA ARG A 207 7.65 -1.63 15.44
C ARG A 207 7.12 -2.80 14.63
N PHE A 208 7.05 -2.64 13.33
CA PHE A 208 6.58 -3.69 12.42
C PHE A 208 7.74 -4.18 11.58
N GLU A 209 7.94 -5.49 11.57
CA GLU A 209 8.91 -6.13 10.68
C GLU A 209 8.18 -6.71 9.47
N PHE A 210 8.83 -6.70 8.32
CA PHE A 210 8.22 -7.17 7.08
C PHE A 210 9.28 -7.76 6.15
N GLY A 211 8.83 -8.61 5.25
CA GLY A 211 9.67 -9.20 4.20
C GLY A 211 9.70 -8.33 2.95
N SER A 212 10.71 -8.54 2.12
CA SER A 212 10.93 -7.69 0.95
C SER A 212 9.78 -7.70 -0.05
N VAL A 213 8.91 -8.72 0.01
CA VAL A 213 7.74 -8.77 -0.87
C VAL A 213 6.41 -8.65 -0.13
N ASP A 214 6.44 -8.49 1.18
CA ASP A 214 5.19 -8.25 1.94
C ASP A 214 4.60 -6.90 1.55
N PHE A 215 3.28 -6.81 1.57
CA PHE A 215 2.62 -5.53 1.34
C PHE A 215 2.81 -4.62 2.55
N VAL A 216 3.27 -3.39 2.32
CA VAL A 216 3.26 -2.31 3.31
C VAL A 216 2.85 -1.02 2.59
N GLN A 217 2.28 -0.07 3.35
CA GLN A 217 1.83 1.20 2.77
C GLN A 217 3.02 2.00 2.26
N ILE A 218 2.85 2.66 1.14
CA ILE A 218 3.96 3.33 0.44
C ILE A 218 4.37 4.69 1.01
N UNK A 219 3.71 5.34 1.75
CA UNK A 219 3.96 6.51 2.28
C UNK A 219 3.93 6.38 3.66
N ALA A 220 4.92 6.42 4.24
CA ALA A 220 4.99 6.29 5.70
C ALA A 220 4.20 7.37 6.43
N HIS A 221 4.35 8.60 6.00
CA HIS A 221 3.65 9.74 6.63
C HIS A 221 2.13 9.55 6.58
N ILE A 222 1.62 9.15 5.43
CA ILE A 222 0.16 8.93 5.28
C ILE A 222 -0.26 7.69 6.08
N ASN A 223 0.58 6.65 6.15
CA ASN A 223 0.25 5.49 6.97
C ASN A 223 0.06 5.88 8.44
N HIS A 224 0.96 6.71 8.99
CA HIS A 224 0.82 7.21 10.37
C HIS A 224 -0.50 7.95 10.54
N ALA A 225 -0.79 8.91 9.65
CA ALA A 225 -2.02 9.70 9.73
C ALA A 225 -3.27 8.83 9.55
N MET A 226 -3.20 7.86 8.65
CA MET A 226 -4.30 6.94 8.37
C MET A 226 -4.63 6.08 9.60
N VAL A 227 -3.61 5.50 10.22
CA VAL A 227 -3.82 4.68 11.41
C VAL A 227 -4.37 5.54 12.54
N SER A 228 -3.80 6.74 12.75
CA SER A 228 -4.28 7.65 13.78
C SER A 228 -5.77 8.00 13.56
N GLN A 229 -6.14 8.38 12.34
CA GLN A 229 -7.55 8.69 12.03
C GLN A 229 -8.45 7.46 12.22
N ALA A 230 -7.99 6.28 11.84
CA ALA A 230 -8.78 5.05 12.02
C ALA A 230 -9.06 4.80 13.51
N MET A 231 -8.05 5.00 14.37
CA MET A 231 -8.23 4.84 15.81
C MET A 231 -9.17 5.92 16.37
N ASP A 232 -9.07 7.15 15.90
CA ASP A 232 -9.97 8.23 16.31
C ASP A 232 -11.44 7.95 15.93
N LEU A 233 -11.66 7.33 14.78
CA LEU A 233 -13.01 7.00 14.33
C LEU A 233 -13.55 5.74 15.01
N LEU A 234 -12.73 4.71 15.13
CA LEU A 234 -13.15 3.43 15.71
C LEU A 234 -13.25 3.51 17.24
N LYS A 235 -12.38 4.32 17.87
CA LYS A 235 -12.34 4.55 19.33
C LYS A 235 -12.25 3.25 20.13
N PRO A 236 -11.20 2.45 19.96
CA PRO A 236 -11.06 1.20 20.70
C PRO A 236 -11.03 1.44 22.21
N THR A 237 -11.77 0.59 22.99
CA THR A 237 -11.76 0.65 24.46
C THR A 237 -11.57 -0.75 25.03
N GLN A 238 -11.26 -0.77 26.31
CA GLN A 238 -11.17 -2.07 27.04
C GLN A 238 -12.50 -2.77 27.00
N UNK A 239 -12.24 -4.03 26.75
CA UNK A 239 -13.36 -4.75 26.78
C UNK A 239 -14.07 -4.95 25.53
N GLU A 240 -13.83 -4.20 24.70
CA GLU A 240 -14.45 -4.40 23.41
C GLU A 240 -13.72 -5.50 22.65
N HIS A 241 -14.47 -6.24 21.85
CA HIS A 241 -13.91 -7.15 20.85
C HIS A 241 -13.99 -6.48 19.49
N LEU A 242 -12.85 -6.24 18.87
CA LEU A 242 -12.75 -5.60 17.55
C LEU A 242 -12.17 -6.60 16.56
N VAL A 243 -12.66 -6.55 15.33
CA VAL A 243 -12.20 -7.42 14.26
C VAL A 243 -11.59 -6.57 13.15
N ASP A 244 -10.39 -6.97 12.69
CA ASP A 244 -9.65 -6.31 11.61
C ASP A 244 -9.65 -7.25 10.40
N LEU A 245 -10.49 -6.96 9.40
CA LEU A 245 -10.61 -7.79 8.20
C LEU A 245 -9.62 -7.31 7.13
N PHE A 246 -8.95 -8.25 6.49
CA PHE A 246 -7.85 -7.98 5.55
C PHE A 246 -6.68 -7.34 6.31
N CYS A 247 -6.33 -7.93 7.46
CA CYS A 247 -5.46 -7.25 8.43
C CYS A 247 -3.98 -7.17 8.01
N GLY A 248 -3.58 -7.92 6.98
CA GLY A 248 -2.18 -7.93 6.55
C GLY A 248 -1.24 -8.29 7.69
N LEU A 249 -0.20 -7.50 7.88
CA LEU A 249 0.79 -7.73 8.93
C LEU A 249 0.43 -7.10 10.28
N GLY A 250 -0.80 -6.61 10.42
CA GLY A 250 -1.30 -6.09 11.69
C GLY A 250 -1.26 -4.58 11.86
N ASN A 251 -1.18 -3.85 10.77
CA ASN A 251 -0.98 -2.39 10.77
C ASN A 251 -2.04 -1.63 11.57
N PHE A 252 -3.29 -2.10 11.58
CA PHE A 252 -4.37 -1.53 12.40
C PHE A 252 -4.63 -2.38 13.66
N SER A 253 -4.44 -3.70 13.55
CA SER A 253 -4.73 -4.62 14.67
C SER A 253 -3.92 -4.28 15.91
N LEU A 254 -2.60 -4.04 15.74
CA LEU A 254 -1.75 -3.82 16.91
C LEU A 254 -2.03 -2.49 17.61
N PRO A 255 -2.28 -1.38 16.89
CA PRO A 255 -2.75 -0.16 17.58
C PRO A 255 -4.06 -0.34 18.34
N MET A 256 -5.04 -1.06 17.78
CA MET A 256 -6.29 -1.34 18.50
C MET A 256 -6.02 -2.09 19.81
N ALA A 257 -5.14 -3.11 19.76
CA ALA A 257 -4.79 -3.88 20.96
C ALA A 257 -4.03 -3.04 21.97
N ARG A 258 -3.14 -2.16 21.48
CA ARG A 258 -2.38 -1.24 22.36
C ARG A 258 -3.31 -0.29 23.12
N LEU A 259 -4.46 0.04 22.51
CA LEU A 259 -5.48 0.89 23.13
C LEU A 259 -6.38 0.12 24.09
N GLY A 260 -6.18 -1.19 24.23
CA GLY A 260 -6.84 -2.00 25.24
C GLY A 260 -7.94 -2.94 24.74
N ALA A 261 -8.26 -2.92 23.48
CA ALA A 261 -9.28 -3.81 22.92
C ALA A 261 -8.76 -5.24 22.78
N ARG A 262 -9.66 -6.22 22.83
CA ARG A 262 -9.37 -7.58 22.36
C ARG A 262 -9.54 -7.56 20.84
N VAL A 263 -8.52 -7.98 20.11
CA VAL A 263 -8.51 -7.84 18.64
C VAL A 263 -8.35 -9.19 17.97
N THR A 264 -9.17 -9.45 16.97
CA THR A 264 -8.97 -10.58 16.06
C THR A 264 -8.70 -10.04 14.66
N GLY A 265 -7.48 -10.26 14.17
CA GLY A 265 -7.13 -9.95 12.78
C GLY A 265 -7.43 -11.15 11.90
N VAL A 266 -8.04 -10.91 10.74
CA VAL A 266 -8.38 -11.96 9.78
C VAL A 266 -7.73 -11.63 8.44
N GLU A 267 -7.00 -12.61 7.90
CA GLU A 267 -6.24 -12.42 6.65
C GLU A 267 -6.26 -13.72 5.85
N GLY A 268 -6.34 -13.59 4.54
CA GLY A 268 -6.36 -14.76 3.65
C GLY A 268 -5.01 -15.40 3.40
N ASP A 269 -3.95 -14.62 3.51
CA ASP A 269 -2.60 -15.08 3.19
C ASP A 269 -1.86 -15.59 4.44
N UNK A 270 -1.44 -16.71 4.60
CA UNK A 270 -0.85 -17.27 5.56
C UNK A 270 0.30 -16.69 5.97
N ALA A 271 1.16 -16.34 4.92
CA ALA A 271 2.43 -15.68 5.28
C ALA A 271 2.21 -14.36 6.02
N LEU A 272 1.20 -13.61 5.63
CA LEU A 272 0.86 -12.36 6.32
C LEU A 272 0.29 -12.64 7.71
N VAL A 273 -0.49 -13.71 7.90
CA VAL A 273 -0.95 -14.10 9.24
C VAL A 273 0.26 -14.39 10.14
N GLU A 274 1.22 -15.16 9.62
CA GLU A 274 2.45 -15.46 10.38
C GLU A 274 3.23 -14.17 10.69
N ARG A 275 3.27 -13.25 9.74
CA ARG A 275 3.94 -11.96 9.95
C ARG A 275 3.22 -11.14 11.02
N ALA A 276 1.89 -11.13 11.02
CA ALA A 276 1.11 -10.42 12.04
C ALA A 276 1.35 -11.03 13.43
N CYS A 277 1.38 -12.36 13.51
CA CYS A 277 1.70 -13.05 14.78
C CYS A 277 3.11 -12.68 15.26
N HIS A 278 4.07 -12.67 14.34
CA HIS A 278 5.44 -12.25 14.66
C HIS A 278 5.45 -10.82 15.22
N ASN A 279 4.78 -9.91 14.54
CA ASN A 279 4.73 -8.51 14.98
C ASN A 279 4.02 -8.35 16.32
N ALA A 280 3.02 -9.15 16.58
CA ALA A 280 2.41 -9.17 17.93
C ALA A 280 3.37 -9.68 18.99
N UNK A 281 4.09 -10.58 18.58
CA UNK A 281 4.98 -11.01 19.38
C UNK A 281 5.98 -10.15 19.69
N LEU A 282 6.54 -9.45 18.79
CA LEU A 282 7.61 -8.46 18.92
C LEU A 282 7.21 -7.30 19.86
N ASN A 283 5.99 -6.86 19.75
CA ASN A 283 5.51 -5.64 20.41
C ASN A 283 4.75 -5.88 21.71
N GLN A 284 4.17 -7.04 21.89
CA GLN A 284 3.29 -7.35 23.03
C GLN A 284 2.25 -6.22 23.24
N PRO A 285 1.42 -5.97 22.22
CA PRO A 285 0.54 -4.80 22.27
C PRO A 285 -0.66 -4.94 23.19
N GLY A 286 -0.96 -6.16 23.61
CA GLY A 286 -2.16 -6.52 24.36
C GLY A 286 -2.78 -7.78 23.76
N ASP A 287 -4.09 -7.88 23.80
CA ASP A 287 -4.82 -9.08 23.37
C ASP A 287 -5.08 -9.01 21.85
N ALA A 288 -4.15 -9.54 21.07
CA ALA A 288 -4.27 -9.59 19.61
C ALA A 288 -4.05 -11.01 19.13
N THR A 289 -5.00 -11.55 18.40
CA THR A 289 -4.89 -12.87 17.77
C THR A 289 -5.16 -12.76 16.29
N PHE A 290 -4.60 -13.69 15.51
CA PHE A 290 -4.71 -13.64 14.05
C PHE A 290 -5.14 -14.99 13.53
N VAL A 291 -6.09 -14.98 12.59
CA VAL A 291 -6.64 -16.20 12.00
C VAL A 291 -6.61 -16.08 10.48
N GLN A 292 -6.38 -17.22 9.83
CA GLN A 292 -6.45 -17.27 8.37
C GLN A 292 -7.86 -17.63 7.96
N ALA A 293 -8.45 -16.82 7.08
CA ALA A 293 -9.76 -17.13 6.50
C ALA A 293 -9.89 -16.46 5.13
N ASP A 294 -10.58 -17.15 4.23
CA ASP A 294 -10.85 -16.60 2.90
C ASP A 294 -12.02 -15.61 2.99
N LEU A 295 -11.68 -14.33 2.88
CA LEU A 295 -12.65 -13.24 2.98
C LEU A 295 -13.40 -13.00 1.65
N TYR A 296 -13.07 -13.78 0.61
CA TYR A 296 -13.82 -13.78 -0.65
C TYR A 296 -14.89 -14.88 -0.69
N ASP A 297 -14.90 -15.76 0.32
CA ASP A 297 -15.89 -16.83 0.44
C ASP A 297 -17.24 -16.22 0.80
N GLU A 298 -18.21 -16.37 -0.10
CA GLU A 298 -19.56 -15.82 0.10
C GLU A 298 -20.28 -16.39 1.30
N SER A 299 -19.90 -17.60 1.73
CA SER A 299 -20.51 -18.21 2.91
C SER A 299 -20.05 -17.59 4.22
N ALA A 300 -18.89 -16.90 4.21
CA ALA A 300 -18.24 -16.33 5.38
C ALA A 300 -18.02 -17.37 6.49
N GLU A 301 -17.88 -18.66 6.12
CA GLU A 301 -17.70 -19.74 7.10
C GLU A 301 -16.47 -19.52 7.97
N GLY A 302 -15.41 -18.94 7.40
CA GLY A 302 -14.19 -18.65 8.16
C GLY A 302 -14.39 -17.63 9.27
N LEU A 303 -15.49 -16.88 9.24
CA LEU A 303 -15.81 -15.89 10.27
C LEU A 303 -16.85 -16.40 11.28
N ALA A 304 -17.43 -17.58 11.03
CA ALA A 304 -18.53 -18.10 11.86
C ALA A 304 -18.11 -18.39 13.29
N CYS A 305 -16.81 -18.60 13.50
CA CYS A 305 -16.30 -18.91 14.84
C CYS A 305 -16.04 -17.65 15.68
N LEU A 306 -16.16 -16.46 15.10
CA LEU A 306 -15.89 -15.24 15.84
C LEU A 306 -17.07 -14.90 16.75
N ASP A 307 -16.75 -14.51 17.96
CA ASP A 307 -17.73 -14.09 18.96
C ASP A 307 -18.37 -12.76 18.56
N HIS A 308 -19.33 -12.31 19.36
CA HIS A 308 -19.89 -10.97 19.25
C HIS A 308 -18.78 -9.94 19.07
N THR A 309 -18.99 -9.03 18.14
CA THR A 309 -17.99 -8.03 17.73
C THR A 309 -18.59 -6.63 17.94
N ASP A 310 -17.86 -5.78 18.65
CA ASP A 310 -18.32 -4.41 18.95
C ASP A 310 -18.01 -3.44 17.81
N GLY A 311 -16.90 -3.67 17.10
CA GLY A 311 -16.53 -2.86 15.96
C GLY A 311 -15.66 -3.62 14.98
N VAL A 312 -15.69 -3.17 13.73
CA VAL A 312 -14.93 -3.78 12.64
C VAL A 312 -14.13 -2.70 11.92
N LEU A 313 -12.89 -3.01 11.62
CA LEU A 313 -12.11 -2.26 10.64
C LEU A 313 -11.86 -3.18 9.45
N LEU A 314 -11.95 -2.64 8.23
CA LEU A 314 -11.61 -3.43 7.05
C LEU A 314 -10.86 -2.58 6.03
N ASP A 315 -9.87 -3.21 5.37
CA ASP A 315 -9.05 -2.58 4.33
C ASP A 315 -8.99 -3.53 3.13
N PRO A 316 -10.12 -3.67 2.40
CA PRO A 316 -10.23 -4.69 1.36
C PRO A 316 -9.51 -4.28 0.07
N PRO A 317 -9.35 -5.23 -0.86
CA PRO A 317 -8.79 -4.91 -2.18
C PRO A 317 -9.76 -4.06 -3.02
N ARG A 318 -9.33 -3.71 -4.23
CA ARG A 318 -10.08 -2.83 -5.13
C ARG A 318 -11.52 -3.29 -5.40
N THR A 319 -11.76 -4.58 -5.35
CA THR A 319 -13.10 -5.12 -5.61
C THR A 319 -14.09 -4.85 -4.48
N GLY A 320 -13.60 -4.34 -3.34
CA GLY A 320 -14.46 -4.08 -2.19
C GLY A 320 -14.62 -5.30 -1.31
N ALA A 321 -15.63 -5.25 -0.44
CA ALA A 321 -15.80 -6.22 0.62
C ALA A 321 -17.22 -6.82 0.65
N ALA A 322 -17.90 -6.86 -0.48
CA ALA A 322 -19.31 -7.27 -0.54
C ALA A 322 -19.57 -8.60 0.18
N ASN A 323 -18.62 -9.54 0.10
CA ASN A 323 -18.79 -10.88 0.65
C ASN A 323 -18.82 -10.94 2.17
N VAL A 324 -18.30 -9.92 2.85
CA VAL A 324 -18.29 -9.92 4.33
C VAL A 324 -19.31 -8.95 4.94
N LEU A 325 -20.04 -8.20 4.14
CA LEU A 325 -20.96 -7.18 4.69
C LEU A 325 -22.09 -7.80 5.50
N SER A 326 -22.64 -8.94 5.06
CA SER A 326 -23.69 -9.61 5.82
C SER A 326 -23.18 -10.11 7.17
N TRP A 327 -21.95 -10.64 7.19
CA TRP A 327 -21.34 -11.06 8.46
C TRP A 327 -21.14 -9.85 9.38
N ILE A 328 -20.63 -8.73 8.84
CA ILE A 328 -20.45 -7.51 9.64
C ILE A 328 -21.77 -7.10 10.29
N ALA A 329 -22.84 -7.11 9.51
CA ALA A 329 -24.17 -6.72 10.02
C ALA A 329 -24.66 -7.67 11.11
N ALA A 330 -24.38 -8.97 10.96
CA ALA A 330 -24.82 -9.99 11.92
C ALA A 330 -23.94 -10.06 13.17
N SER A 331 -22.71 -9.57 13.11
CA SER A 331 -21.71 -9.71 14.18
C SER A 331 -22.04 -8.91 15.44
N GLY A 332 -22.88 -7.90 15.32
CA GLY A 332 -23.17 -6.97 16.41
C GLY A 332 -22.41 -5.66 16.33
N ALA A 333 -21.51 -5.52 15.35
CA ALA A 333 -20.66 -4.33 15.22
C ALA A 333 -21.49 -3.06 15.10
N ARG A 334 -21.25 -2.13 16.00
CA ARG A 334 -21.93 -0.83 15.98
C ARG A 334 -21.11 0.24 15.25
N ARG A 335 -19.80 0.02 15.11
CA ARG A 335 -18.92 0.95 14.39
C ARG A 335 -18.12 0.14 13.37
N VAL A 336 -18.07 0.66 12.15
CA VAL A 336 -17.29 0.04 11.08
C VAL A 336 -16.42 1.12 10.43
N VAL A 337 -15.12 0.93 10.46
CA VAL A 337 -14.18 1.81 9.75
C VAL A 337 -13.74 1.08 8.50
N TYR A 338 -13.98 1.69 7.34
CA TYR A 338 -13.69 1.11 6.04
C TYR A 338 -12.59 1.93 5.37
N VAL A 339 -11.44 1.30 5.14
CA VAL A 339 -10.32 1.90 4.40
C VAL A 339 -10.39 1.38 2.97
N SER A 340 -10.31 2.24 1.98
CA SER A 340 -10.54 1.85 0.59
C SER A 340 -9.51 2.46 -0.36
N CYS A 341 -9.06 1.64 -1.30
CA CYS A 341 -8.23 2.12 -2.41
C CYS A 341 -9.04 2.35 -3.70
N GLN A 342 -10.38 2.22 -3.63
CA GLN A 342 -11.24 2.35 -4.81
C GLN A 342 -12.56 2.99 -4.38
N PRO A 343 -12.77 4.28 -4.66
CA PRO A 343 -13.98 4.95 -4.14
C PRO A 343 -15.28 4.37 -4.71
N GLU A 344 -15.26 3.80 -5.91
CA GLU A 344 -16.45 3.17 -6.50
C GLU A 344 -16.88 1.97 -5.65
N SER A 345 -15.93 1.11 -5.25
CA SER A 345 -16.25 -0.06 -4.42
C SER A 345 -16.72 0.35 -3.03
N LEU A 346 -16.08 1.36 -2.45
CA LEU A 346 -16.53 1.88 -1.16
C LEU A 346 -17.97 2.37 -1.24
N ALA A 347 -18.29 3.14 -2.29
CA ALA A 347 -19.64 3.69 -2.45
C ALA A 347 -20.69 2.59 -2.62
N GLN A 348 -20.37 1.54 -3.38
CA GLN A 348 -21.27 0.39 -3.56
C GLN A 348 -21.50 -0.34 -2.22
N ASP A 349 -20.43 -0.59 -1.49
CA ASP A 349 -20.53 -1.26 -0.18
C ASP A 349 -21.27 -0.36 0.82
N ALA A 350 -21.05 0.95 0.77
CA ALA A 350 -21.75 1.91 1.61
C ALA A 350 -23.26 1.87 1.35
N GLN A 351 -23.66 1.75 0.08
CA GLN A 351 -25.08 1.64 -0.27
C GLN A 351 -25.69 0.40 0.40
N ILE A 352 -24.98 -0.73 0.37
CA ILE A 352 -25.46 -1.97 0.99
C ILE A 352 -25.54 -1.81 2.52
N LEU A 353 -24.48 -1.31 3.14
CA LEU A 353 -24.45 -1.13 4.60
C LEU A 353 -25.59 -0.20 5.08
N THR A 354 -25.84 0.89 4.34
CA THR A 354 -26.85 1.86 4.77
C THR A 354 -28.27 1.39 4.46
N ARG A 355 -28.52 0.85 3.26
CA ARG A 355 -29.89 0.51 2.84
C ARG A 355 -30.36 -0.84 3.36
N GLN A 356 -29.46 -1.83 3.43
CA GLN A 356 -29.85 -3.19 3.81
C GLN A 356 -29.61 -3.46 5.31
N TYR A 357 -28.56 -2.88 5.89
CA TYR A 357 -28.10 -3.29 7.22
C TYR A 357 -28.23 -2.20 8.29
N GLY A 358 -28.81 -1.06 7.93
CA GLY A 358 -29.19 -0.06 8.93
C GLY A 358 -28.04 0.78 9.50
N TYR A 359 -26.90 0.81 8.81
CA TYR A 359 -25.81 1.71 9.22
C TYR A 359 -26.04 3.10 8.66
N ARG A 360 -25.47 4.10 9.33
CA ARG A 360 -25.37 5.47 8.83
C ARG A 360 -23.93 5.67 8.35
N LEU A 361 -23.75 6.35 7.23
CA LEU A 361 -22.42 6.78 6.79
C LEU A 361 -22.10 8.07 7.54
N SER A 362 -21.48 7.94 8.71
CA SER A 362 -21.25 9.07 9.62
C SER A 362 -20.16 10.01 9.14
N ALA A 363 -19.12 9.48 8.50
CA ALA A 363 -18.01 10.31 8.04
C ALA A 363 -17.31 9.62 6.85
N ALA A 364 -16.73 10.43 5.97
CA ALA A 364 -15.87 9.90 4.91
C ALA A 364 -14.91 11.01 4.46
N GLY A 365 -13.74 10.61 3.96
CA GLY A 365 -12.75 11.54 3.43
C GLY A 365 -11.62 10.82 2.74
N ILE A 366 -10.77 11.57 2.04
CA ILE A 366 -9.68 11.01 1.27
C ILE A 366 -8.35 11.07 2.02
N MET A 367 -7.42 10.24 1.57
CA MET A 367 -6.04 10.20 2.05
C MET A 367 -5.14 10.22 0.83
N ASP A 368 -4.21 11.17 0.78
CA ASP A 368 -3.34 11.33 -0.39
C ASP A 368 -2.12 10.43 -0.28
N MET A 369 -2.35 9.12 -0.33
CA MET A 369 -1.30 8.11 -0.27
C MET A 369 -0.40 8.12 -1.51
N PHE A 370 -0.94 8.57 -2.65
CA PHE A 370 -0.27 8.52 -3.95
C PHE A 370 -0.30 9.90 -4.64
N PRO A 371 0.41 10.90 -4.08
CA PRO A 371 0.49 12.20 -4.75
C PRO A 371 0.90 12.09 -6.22
N HIS A 372 0.37 12.96 -7.07
CA HIS A 372 0.64 13.06 -8.49
C HIS A 372 0.04 11.92 -9.33
N THR A 373 -0.76 11.05 -8.72
CA THR A 373 -1.43 9.96 -9.45
C THR A 373 -2.95 10.11 -9.32
N LEU A 374 -3.68 9.34 -10.13
CA LEU A 374 -5.15 9.34 -10.10
C LEU A 374 -5.72 8.42 -9.01
N HIS A 375 -4.89 7.73 -8.24
CA HIS A 375 -5.36 6.87 -7.15
C HIS A 375 -6.03 7.70 -6.06
N VAL A 376 -7.18 7.22 -5.59
CA VAL A 376 -7.92 7.85 -4.49
C VAL A 376 -8.04 6.83 -3.37
N GLU A 377 -7.34 7.09 -2.27
CA GLU A 377 -7.52 6.33 -1.04
C GLU A 377 -8.53 7.09 -0.17
N SER A 378 -9.37 6.35 0.54
CA SER A 378 -10.40 6.98 1.35
C SER A 378 -10.66 6.17 2.62
N MET A 379 -11.32 6.82 3.58
CA MET A 379 -11.72 6.18 4.83
C MET A 379 -13.14 6.61 5.15
N ALA A 380 -13.95 5.69 5.64
CA ALA A 380 -15.34 5.97 6.00
C ALA A 380 -15.65 5.35 7.36
N LEU A 381 -16.53 6.01 8.10
CA LEU A 381 -17.07 5.50 9.35
C LEU A 381 -18.56 5.23 9.16
N PHE A 382 -18.96 4.03 9.49
CA PHE A 382 -20.37 3.63 9.53
C PHE A 382 -20.75 3.34 10.98
N GLU A 383 -21.92 3.81 11.40
CA GLU A 383 -22.40 3.60 12.76
C GLU A 383 -23.84 3.12 12.74
N ARG A 384 -24.15 2.27 13.73
CA ARG A 384 -25.49 1.74 13.92
C ARG A 384 -25.83 1.84 15.41
N VAL A 385 -27.07 2.27 15.73
CA VAL A 385 -27.55 2.39 17.12
C VAL A 385 -27.90 1.00 17.69
#